data_6b479d16762db9f6dbde0643cda71fce
#
_entry.id   6b479d16762db9f6dbde0643cda71fce
#
_cell.length_a   1.000
_cell.length_b   1.000
_cell.length_c   1.000
_cell.angle_alpha   90.00
_cell.angle_beta   90.00
_cell.angle_gamma   90.00
#
_symmetry.space_group_name_H-M   'P 1'
#
loop_
_entity.id
_entity.type
_entity.pdbx_description
1 polymer ?
#
loop_
_entity_poly.entity_id
_entity_poly.type
_entity_poly.pdbx_seq_one_letter_code
_entity_poly.pdbx_strand_id
1 'polypeptide(L)'
;MRPFGPSLFMASSATPLLDRFLARLLEQDPPRAKSLCVSLLGDALAPHGGAIWLGDLIELLAPVGINERLLRTSVFRLVAQGWLQSERHGRRSLYLMADTGRRLTALASQRIYEGPPRQWHGEWTLVALPRSGGNGLAERAELRRALEWEGFALVAPGLFAHPATEARAAHDILEQLGIPDKALVLAARDLAGAGGLPIASLVPQCWNLDAVAEQYRLFTRSFAALAPLVAEAPPAPPQAFALRVLLLHHWRRIVLHDPQLPTPMLPADWPGGPARELCGQLYWRLFDASEQHLDAVAGRENNRYHPLDVDVCHRFGGRPQPANTAARH
;
A
#
# COMPACT_ATOMS: atom_id res chain seq x y z
N MET A 1 -58.18 -7.00 -8.92
CA MET A 1 -57.36 -7.47 -7.82
C MET A 1 -56.49 -8.58 -8.37
N ARG A 2 -55.24 -8.31 -8.73
CA ARG A 2 -54.24 -9.32 -9.16
C ARG A 2 -53.14 -9.34 -8.08
N PRO A 3 -52.70 -10.48 -7.60
CA PRO A 3 -51.70 -10.54 -6.56
C PRO A 3 -50.30 -10.27 -7.14
N PHE A 4 -49.56 -9.40 -6.49
CA PHE A 4 -48.14 -9.19 -6.70
C PHE A 4 -47.42 -10.47 -6.25
N GLY A 5 -46.79 -11.17 -7.19
CA GLY A 5 -45.87 -12.27 -6.89
C GLY A 5 -44.56 -11.71 -6.32
N PRO A 6 -43.92 -12.43 -5.38
CA PRO A 6 -42.62 -12.01 -4.86
C PRO A 6 -41.57 -12.15 -5.97
N SER A 7 -40.90 -11.03 -6.27
CA SER A 7 -39.71 -11.01 -7.12
C SER A 7 -38.65 -11.85 -6.45
N LEU A 8 -38.36 -13.04 -6.98
CA LEU A 8 -37.19 -13.82 -6.61
C LEU A 8 -35.95 -13.00 -7.02
N PHE A 9 -35.29 -12.41 -6.04
CA PHE A 9 -33.90 -12.03 -6.17
C PHE A 9 -33.11 -13.34 -6.39
N MET A 10 -32.76 -13.64 -7.62
CA MET A 10 -31.80 -14.68 -7.96
C MET A 10 -30.48 -14.28 -7.30
N ALA A 11 -30.13 -14.96 -6.21
CA ALA A 11 -28.79 -14.87 -5.62
C ALA A 11 -27.81 -15.26 -6.74
N SER A 12 -26.91 -14.33 -7.11
CA SER A 12 -25.90 -14.55 -8.14
C SER A 12 -25.09 -15.81 -7.79
N SER A 13 -24.91 -16.71 -8.73
CA SER A 13 -24.13 -17.95 -8.56
C SER A 13 -22.65 -17.69 -8.18
N ALA A 14 -22.15 -16.48 -8.37
CA ALA A 14 -20.79 -16.10 -8.05
C ALA A 14 -20.55 -15.82 -6.55
N THR A 15 -21.58 -15.47 -5.77
CA THR A 15 -21.44 -15.19 -4.32
C THR A 15 -20.75 -16.34 -3.55
N PRO A 16 -21.15 -17.62 -3.70
CA PRO A 16 -20.50 -18.73 -3.03
C PRO A 16 -19.04 -18.99 -3.48
N LEU A 17 -18.69 -18.64 -4.72
CA LEU A 17 -17.32 -18.78 -5.23
C LEU A 17 -16.40 -17.72 -4.64
N LEU A 18 -16.88 -16.49 -4.51
CA LEU A 18 -16.16 -15.40 -3.87
C LEU A 18 -15.97 -15.65 -2.37
N ASP A 19 -16.95 -16.24 -1.68
CA ASP A 19 -16.83 -16.65 -0.27
C ASP A 19 -15.77 -17.73 -0.09
N ARG A 20 -15.73 -18.73 -0.97
CA ARG A 20 -14.68 -19.76 -0.97
C ARG A 20 -13.31 -19.17 -1.28
N PHE A 21 -13.24 -18.21 -2.21
CA PHE A 21 -11.99 -17.52 -2.51
C PHE A 21 -11.49 -16.76 -1.27
N LEU A 22 -12.36 -15.99 -0.62
CA LEU A 22 -12.05 -15.24 0.60
C LEU A 22 -11.58 -16.18 1.73
N ALA A 23 -12.33 -17.26 1.99
CA ALA A 23 -11.97 -18.25 3.02
C ALA A 23 -10.58 -18.85 2.75
N ARG A 24 -10.30 -19.27 1.51
CA ARG A 24 -9.00 -19.83 1.13
C ARG A 24 -7.86 -18.83 1.31
N LEU A 25 -8.08 -17.55 0.96
CA LEU A 25 -7.07 -16.51 1.11
C LEU A 25 -6.73 -16.29 2.60
N LEU A 26 -7.74 -16.26 3.46
CA LEU A 26 -7.59 -16.12 4.91
C LEU A 26 -6.91 -17.32 5.57
N GLU A 27 -7.13 -18.52 5.05
CA GLU A 27 -6.45 -19.75 5.52
C GLU A 27 -4.97 -19.78 5.12
N GLN A 28 -4.65 -19.34 3.91
CA GLN A 28 -3.28 -19.37 3.37
C GLN A 28 -2.36 -18.32 3.98
N ASP A 29 -2.85 -17.09 4.15
CA ASP A 29 -2.08 -15.97 4.73
C ASP A 29 -3.00 -15.12 5.63
N PRO A 30 -3.26 -15.56 6.87
CA PRO A 30 -4.11 -14.81 7.79
C PRO A 30 -3.50 -13.45 8.14
N PRO A 31 -4.25 -12.35 7.96
CA PRO A 31 -3.72 -11.01 8.15
C PRO A 31 -3.43 -10.72 9.63
N ARG A 32 -2.32 -10.05 9.89
CA ARG A 32 -2.03 -9.52 11.23
C ARG A 32 -2.91 -8.30 11.48
N ALA A 33 -3.73 -8.34 12.53
CA ALA A 33 -4.74 -7.32 12.84
C ALA A 33 -4.21 -5.87 12.79
N LYS A 34 -3.06 -5.57 13.41
CA LYS A 34 -2.46 -4.22 13.38
C LYS A 34 -2.12 -3.79 11.95
N SER A 35 -1.48 -4.66 11.17
CA SER A 35 -1.08 -4.35 9.79
C SER A 35 -2.30 -4.16 8.87
N LEU A 36 -3.35 -4.95 9.09
CA LEU A 36 -4.62 -4.81 8.36
C LEU A 36 -5.33 -3.50 8.71
N CYS A 37 -5.36 -3.12 10.00
CA CYS A 37 -5.88 -1.81 10.42
C CYS A 37 -5.17 -0.67 9.70
N VAL A 38 -3.84 -0.70 9.61
CA VAL A 38 -3.07 0.35 8.89
C VAL A 38 -3.43 0.36 7.40
N SER A 39 -3.64 -0.81 6.77
CA SER A 39 -4.09 -0.88 5.37
C SER A 39 -5.46 -0.24 5.18
N LEU A 40 -6.43 -0.58 6.05
CA LEU A 40 -7.77 -0.01 6.03
C LEU A 40 -7.77 1.50 6.31
N LEU A 41 -7.02 1.94 7.31
CA LEU A 41 -6.89 3.36 7.64
C LEU A 41 -6.38 4.17 6.44
N GLY A 42 -5.34 3.68 5.76
CA GLY A 42 -4.72 4.39 4.64
C GLY A 42 -5.52 4.34 3.35
N ASP A 43 -6.12 3.19 3.03
CA ASP A 43 -6.86 3.03 1.77
C ASP A 43 -8.30 3.54 1.84
N ALA A 44 -9.03 3.11 2.86
CA ALA A 44 -10.46 3.31 2.92
C ALA A 44 -10.86 4.54 3.77
N LEU A 45 -10.20 4.77 4.91
CA LEU A 45 -10.65 5.81 5.84
C LEU A 45 -9.97 7.17 5.64
N ALA A 46 -8.68 7.20 5.28
CA ALA A 46 -7.98 8.47 5.06
C ALA A 46 -8.68 9.37 4.04
N PRO A 47 -9.19 8.86 2.90
CA PRO A 47 -9.94 9.66 1.94
C PRO A 47 -11.26 10.23 2.46
N HIS A 48 -11.76 9.69 3.57
CA HIS A 48 -12.98 10.15 4.24
C HIS A 48 -12.70 10.92 5.54
N GLY A 49 -11.51 11.48 5.69
CA GLY A 49 -11.10 12.25 6.87
C GLY A 49 -10.46 11.44 7.99
N GLY A 50 -10.41 10.11 7.87
CA GLY A 50 -9.65 9.23 8.78
C GLY A 50 -10.26 9.05 10.18
N ALA A 51 -11.58 9.20 10.31
CA ALA A 51 -12.30 9.05 11.58
C ALA A 51 -13.22 7.83 11.53
N ILE A 52 -13.22 6.99 12.60
CA ILE A 52 -14.10 5.82 12.68
C ILE A 52 -14.46 5.48 14.13
N TRP A 53 -15.71 5.06 14.34
CA TRP A 53 -16.10 4.47 15.61
C TRP A 53 -15.54 3.05 15.76
N LEU A 54 -15.17 2.67 16.98
CA LEU A 54 -14.64 1.33 17.24
C LEU A 54 -15.62 0.22 16.85
N GLY A 55 -16.92 0.44 17.07
CA GLY A 55 -17.96 -0.53 16.67
C GLY A 55 -17.98 -0.77 15.17
N ASP A 56 -17.92 0.32 14.38
CA ASP A 56 -17.92 0.26 12.92
C ASP A 56 -16.63 -0.42 12.41
N LEU A 57 -15.48 -0.13 13.03
CA LEU A 57 -14.24 -0.80 12.70
C LEU A 57 -14.27 -2.31 12.98
N ILE A 58 -14.95 -2.73 14.06
CA ILE A 58 -15.18 -4.15 14.37
C ILE A 58 -16.08 -4.77 13.29
N GLU A 59 -17.18 -4.10 12.92
CA GLU A 59 -18.11 -4.57 11.87
C GLU A 59 -17.39 -4.74 10.53
N LEU A 60 -16.58 -3.76 10.11
CA LEU A 60 -15.83 -3.78 8.85
C LEU A 60 -14.76 -4.88 8.78
N LEU A 61 -14.11 -5.22 9.89
CA LEU A 61 -13.00 -6.17 9.91
C LEU A 61 -13.40 -7.60 10.34
N ALA A 62 -14.62 -7.80 10.82
CA ALA A 62 -15.11 -9.14 11.17
C ALA A 62 -15.09 -10.13 9.98
N PRO A 63 -15.50 -9.74 8.74
CA PRO A 63 -15.48 -10.64 7.58
C PRO A 63 -14.08 -11.09 7.15
N VAL A 64 -13.03 -10.37 7.53
CA VAL A 64 -11.63 -10.71 7.22
C VAL A 64 -10.92 -11.42 8.38
N GLY A 65 -11.68 -12.01 9.30
CA GLY A 65 -11.16 -12.89 10.35
C GLY A 65 -10.55 -12.18 11.55
N ILE A 66 -10.74 -10.86 11.70
CA ILE A 66 -10.24 -10.12 12.86
C ILE A 66 -11.30 -10.09 13.96
N ASN A 67 -11.02 -10.76 15.07
CA ASN A 67 -11.92 -10.69 16.21
C ASN A 67 -11.75 -9.41 17.02
N GLU A 68 -12.79 -9.05 17.77
CA GLU A 68 -12.86 -7.81 18.55
C GLU A 68 -11.67 -7.63 19.51
N ARG A 69 -11.24 -8.68 20.20
CA ARG A 69 -10.13 -8.62 21.15
C ARG A 69 -8.80 -8.24 20.48
N LEU A 70 -8.50 -8.88 19.34
CA LEU A 70 -7.30 -8.57 18.56
C LEU A 70 -7.35 -7.15 18.00
N LEU A 71 -8.53 -6.72 17.56
CA LEU A 71 -8.74 -5.38 17.04
C LEU A 71 -8.52 -4.32 18.12
N ARG A 72 -9.15 -4.46 19.28
CA ARG A 72 -8.97 -3.54 20.42
C ARG A 72 -7.49 -3.42 20.82
N THR A 73 -6.77 -4.54 20.88
CA THR A 73 -5.34 -4.54 21.19
C THR A 73 -4.53 -3.82 20.10
N SER A 74 -4.89 -4.01 18.83
CA SER A 74 -4.21 -3.40 17.69
C SER A 74 -4.40 -1.88 17.66
N VAL A 75 -5.64 -1.43 17.87
CA VAL A 75 -5.98 0.00 17.94
C VAL A 75 -5.29 0.68 19.12
N PHE A 76 -5.27 0.04 20.29
CA PHE A 76 -4.53 0.55 21.46
C PHE A 76 -3.05 0.75 21.13
N ARG A 77 -2.41 -0.21 20.45
CA ARG A 77 -1.02 -0.07 20.01
C ARG A 77 -0.82 1.04 18.99
N LEU A 78 -1.77 1.25 18.09
CA LEU A 78 -1.72 2.35 17.11
C LEU A 78 -1.85 3.72 17.79
N VAL A 79 -2.65 3.84 18.84
CA VAL A 79 -2.73 5.05 19.66
C VAL A 79 -1.39 5.29 20.39
N ALA A 80 -0.84 4.26 21.04
CA ALA A 80 0.44 4.35 21.73
C ALA A 80 1.62 4.72 20.82
N GLN A 81 1.52 4.41 19.52
CA GLN A 81 2.51 4.74 18.50
C GLN A 81 2.24 6.07 17.77
N GLY A 82 1.23 6.83 18.19
CA GLY A 82 0.88 8.11 17.59
C GLY A 82 0.26 8.04 16.19
N TRP A 83 -0.22 6.85 15.75
CA TRP A 83 -0.97 6.71 14.51
C TRP A 83 -2.40 7.19 14.61
N LEU A 84 -3.00 6.97 15.77
CA LEU A 84 -4.38 7.33 16.07
C LEU A 84 -4.45 8.16 17.35
N GLN A 85 -5.47 8.99 17.42
CA GLN A 85 -5.98 9.62 18.63
C GLN A 85 -7.33 9.00 18.96
N SER A 86 -7.74 9.03 20.24
CA SER A 86 -9.04 8.52 20.67
C SER A 86 -9.83 9.59 21.39
N GLU A 87 -11.09 9.77 21.00
CA GLU A 87 -12.08 10.59 21.69
C GLU A 87 -13.15 9.69 22.30
N ARG A 88 -13.51 9.94 23.56
CA ARG A 88 -14.56 9.17 24.23
C ARG A 88 -15.86 9.93 24.24
N HIS A 89 -16.91 9.31 23.69
CA HIS A 89 -18.27 9.85 23.69
C HIS A 89 -19.21 8.88 24.41
N GLY A 90 -19.38 9.09 25.72
CA GLY A 90 -20.13 8.19 26.58
C GLY A 90 -19.53 6.78 26.63
N ARG A 91 -20.24 5.80 26.07
CA ARG A 91 -19.81 4.39 25.98
C ARG A 91 -19.08 4.07 24.65
N ARG A 92 -19.07 4.98 23.69
CA ARG A 92 -18.43 4.79 22.37
C ARG A 92 -17.06 5.47 22.35
N SER A 93 -16.14 4.90 21.57
CA SER A 93 -14.82 5.48 21.30
C SER A 93 -14.72 5.79 19.80
N LEU A 94 -14.41 7.04 19.48
CA LEU A 94 -14.08 7.50 18.14
C LEU A 94 -12.55 7.52 18.01
N TYR A 95 -12.04 6.95 16.94
CA TYR A 95 -10.62 6.99 16.60
C TYR A 95 -10.40 7.87 15.38
N LEU A 96 -9.38 8.72 15.46
CA LEU A 96 -9.02 9.66 14.41
C LEU A 96 -7.56 9.42 14.03
N MET A 97 -7.25 9.50 12.76
CA MET A 97 -5.85 9.48 12.31
C MET A 97 -5.13 10.72 12.85
N ALA A 98 -4.06 10.49 13.62
CA ALA A 98 -3.17 11.54 14.09
C ALA A 98 -2.26 12.05 12.95
N ASP A 99 -1.62 13.20 13.13
CA ASP A 99 -0.76 13.81 12.10
C ASP A 99 0.36 12.88 11.65
N THR A 100 0.97 12.14 12.57
CA THR A 100 1.96 11.11 12.22
C THR A 100 1.36 10.03 11.34
N GLY A 101 0.16 9.52 11.67
CA GLY A 101 -0.55 8.54 10.87
C GLY A 101 -0.89 9.06 9.47
N ARG A 102 -1.36 10.30 9.36
CA ARG A 102 -1.67 10.97 8.08
C ARG A 102 -0.41 11.10 7.21
N ARG A 103 0.68 11.60 7.78
CA ARG A 103 1.96 11.78 7.07
C ARG A 103 2.50 10.43 6.56
N LEU A 104 2.56 9.41 7.41
CA LEU A 104 3.05 8.08 7.01
C LEU A 104 2.16 7.43 5.95
N THR A 105 0.84 7.67 6.01
CA THR A 105 -0.10 7.20 5.00
C THR A 105 0.11 7.91 3.67
N ALA A 106 0.31 9.22 3.66
CA ALA A 106 0.57 9.99 2.44
C ALA A 106 1.86 9.53 1.75
N LEU A 107 2.96 9.34 2.50
CA LEU A 107 4.22 8.79 1.97
C LEU A 107 4.04 7.38 1.39
N ALA A 108 3.30 6.52 2.08
CA ALA A 108 3.04 5.17 1.60
C ALA A 108 2.14 5.15 0.36
N SER A 109 1.18 6.08 0.24
CA SER A 109 0.22 6.15 -0.87
C SER A 109 0.91 6.32 -2.22
N GLN A 110 1.95 7.14 -2.30
CA GLN A 110 2.74 7.30 -3.51
C GLN A 110 3.29 5.95 -4.00
N ARG A 111 3.96 5.21 -3.13
CA ARG A 111 4.53 3.89 -3.47
C ARG A 111 3.45 2.85 -3.82
N ILE A 112 2.32 2.88 -3.10
CA ILE A 112 1.22 1.91 -3.30
C ILE A 112 0.53 2.14 -4.64
N TYR A 113 0.24 3.40 -5.00
CA TYR A 113 -0.66 3.71 -6.11
C TYR A 113 0.05 4.23 -7.36
N GLU A 114 1.22 4.89 -7.28
CA GLU A 114 1.89 5.48 -8.45
C GLU A 114 2.89 4.53 -9.12
N GLY A 115 3.65 3.76 -8.35
CA GLY A 115 4.69 2.83 -8.83
C GLY A 115 6.02 3.50 -9.16
N PRO A 116 7.02 2.69 -9.57
CA PRO A 116 8.37 3.19 -9.82
C PRO A 116 8.46 4.05 -11.08
N PRO A 117 9.46 4.94 -11.17
CA PRO A 117 9.72 5.72 -12.37
C PRO A 117 9.98 4.82 -13.58
N ARG A 118 9.37 5.14 -14.72
CA ARG A 118 9.57 4.39 -15.97
C ARG A 118 10.86 4.76 -16.70
N GLN A 119 11.37 5.96 -16.47
CA GLN A 119 12.57 6.49 -17.11
C GLN A 119 13.66 6.75 -16.08
N TRP A 120 14.89 6.57 -16.49
CA TRP A 120 16.07 6.91 -15.72
C TRP A 120 17.06 7.71 -16.58
N HIS A 121 17.53 8.83 -16.05
CA HIS A 121 18.36 9.78 -16.77
C HIS A 121 19.87 9.68 -16.42
N GLY A 122 20.28 8.57 -15.82
CA GLY A 122 21.69 8.31 -15.48
C GLY A 122 22.14 8.94 -14.16
N GLU A 123 21.22 9.49 -13.36
CA GLU A 123 21.55 10.10 -12.07
C GLU A 123 21.35 9.15 -10.92
N TRP A 124 22.26 9.24 -9.95
CA TRP A 124 22.21 8.55 -8.68
C TRP A 124 22.18 9.55 -7.54
N THR A 125 21.36 9.31 -6.55
CA THR A 125 21.48 9.95 -5.25
C THR A 125 22.36 9.09 -4.37
N LEU A 126 23.46 9.66 -3.89
CA LEU A 126 24.41 9.01 -2.99
C LEU A 126 24.30 9.63 -1.60
N VAL A 127 24.33 8.78 -0.57
CA VAL A 127 24.47 9.19 0.83
C VAL A 127 25.76 8.57 1.37
N ALA A 128 26.75 9.43 1.65
CA ALA A 128 28.06 9.01 2.13
C ALA A 128 28.25 9.36 3.61
N LEU A 129 28.66 8.37 4.40
CA LEU A 129 28.99 8.54 5.82
C LEU A 129 30.49 8.75 5.99
N PRO A 130 30.94 9.94 6.43
CA PRO A 130 32.35 10.19 6.71
C PRO A 130 32.87 9.24 7.81
N ARG A 131 34.14 8.83 7.69
CA ARG A 131 34.79 7.94 8.70
C ARG A 131 34.90 8.60 10.07
N SER A 132 35.05 9.92 10.12
CA SER A 132 35.28 10.72 11.31
C SER A 132 34.02 11.30 11.98
N GLY A 133 32.85 11.06 11.41
CA GLY A 133 31.60 11.49 12.03
C GLY A 133 31.27 10.59 13.23
N GLY A 134 31.25 11.15 14.42
CA GLY A 134 31.02 10.49 15.73
C GLY A 134 29.66 9.79 15.89
N ASN A 135 29.11 9.18 14.82
CA ASN A 135 27.89 8.43 14.86
C ASN A 135 28.11 7.14 15.61
N GLY A 136 27.40 6.96 16.72
CA GLY A 136 27.37 5.70 17.45
C GLY A 136 26.85 4.57 16.56
N LEU A 137 27.15 3.31 16.89
CA LEU A 137 26.67 2.13 16.15
C LEU A 137 25.14 2.12 16.01
N ALA A 138 24.41 2.61 17.01
CA ALA A 138 22.96 2.71 17.00
C ALA A 138 22.45 3.71 15.95
N GLU A 139 23.02 4.92 15.88
CA GLU A 139 22.64 5.94 14.88
C GLU A 139 22.89 5.45 13.45
N ARG A 140 24.02 4.77 13.21
CA ARG A 140 24.32 4.19 11.89
C ARG A 140 23.33 3.10 11.49
N ALA A 141 22.91 2.26 12.44
CA ALA A 141 21.92 1.21 12.20
C ALA A 141 20.53 1.80 11.93
N GLU A 142 20.17 2.90 12.59
CA GLU A 142 18.91 3.60 12.38
C GLU A 142 18.89 4.30 11.02
N LEU A 143 19.94 5.04 10.68
CA LEU A 143 20.09 5.67 9.37
C LEU A 143 20.06 4.62 8.25
N ARG A 144 20.78 3.52 8.40
CA ARG A 144 20.75 2.43 7.43
C ARG A 144 19.33 1.92 7.20
N ARG A 145 18.58 1.64 8.27
CA ARG A 145 17.18 1.17 8.15
C ARG A 145 16.28 2.19 7.49
N ALA A 146 16.45 3.48 7.77
CA ALA A 146 15.68 4.55 7.16
C ALA A 146 15.99 4.69 5.65
N LEU A 147 17.26 4.61 5.28
CA LEU A 147 17.69 4.64 3.88
C LEU A 147 17.24 3.39 3.11
N GLU A 148 17.38 2.19 3.70
CA GLU A 148 16.89 0.94 3.11
C GLU A 148 15.37 0.95 2.93
N TRP A 149 14.64 1.55 3.86
CA TRP A 149 13.19 1.77 3.72
C TRP A 149 12.85 2.66 2.53
N GLU A 150 13.67 3.68 2.26
CA GLU A 150 13.52 4.56 1.09
C GLU A 150 14.05 3.95 -0.21
N GLY A 151 14.56 2.72 -0.15
CA GLY A 151 15.03 1.96 -1.31
C GLY A 151 16.53 2.07 -1.59
N PHE A 152 17.28 2.84 -0.79
CA PHE A 152 18.74 2.90 -0.93
C PHE A 152 19.38 1.55 -0.60
N ALA A 153 20.43 1.21 -1.33
CA ALA A 153 21.30 0.09 -0.98
C ALA A 153 22.70 0.55 -0.60
N LEU A 154 23.35 -0.22 0.27
CA LEU A 154 24.75 -0.04 0.62
C LEU A 154 25.62 -0.59 -0.53
N VAL A 155 26.20 0.29 -1.34
CA VAL A 155 27.01 -0.08 -2.52
C VAL A 155 28.51 -0.17 -2.20
N ALA A 156 28.95 0.46 -1.12
CA ALA A 156 30.31 0.35 -0.57
C ALA A 156 30.27 0.69 0.93
N PRO A 157 31.30 0.36 1.72
CA PRO A 157 31.33 0.72 3.15
C PRO A 157 31.08 2.20 3.40
N GLY A 158 29.92 2.53 4.02
CA GLY A 158 29.51 3.89 4.30
C GLY A 158 28.95 4.68 3.11
N LEU A 159 28.71 4.03 1.97
CA LEU A 159 28.14 4.65 0.78
C LEU A 159 26.83 3.95 0.39
N PHE A 160 25.73 4.68 0.47
CA PHE A 160 24.41 4.25 -0.01
C PHE A 160 24.10 4.92 -1.34
N ALA A 161 23.37 4.22 -2.20
CA ALA A 161 22.94 4.73 -3.51
C ALA A 161 21.48 4.40 -3.80
N HIS A 162 20.80 5.30 -4.52
CA HIS A 162 19.52 5.03 -5.15
C HIS A 162 19.45 5.75 -6.51
N PRO A 163 18.90 5.10 -7.57
CA PRO A 163 18.92 5.70 -8.91
C PRO A 163 17.77 6.66 -9.20
N ALA A 164 16.73 6.67 -8.37
CA ALA A 164 15.52 7.43 -8.66
C ALA A 164 15.02 8.27 -7.47
N THR A 165 15.55 8.06 -6.27
CA THR A 165 15.13 8.83 -5.09
C THR A 165 15.73 10.24 -5.15
N GLU A 166 14.88 11.25 -5.01
CA GLU A 166 15.31 12.63 -4.94
C GLU A 166 16.21 12.89 -3.72
N ALA A 167 17.22 13.75 -3.89
CA ALA A 167 18.13 14.13 -2.79
C ALA A 167 17.38 14.67 -1.57
N ARG A 168 16.22 15.31 -1.79
CA ARG A 168 15.36 15.81 -0.72
C ARG A 168 14.90 14.71 0.24
N ALA A 169 14.49 13.53 -0.26
CA ALA A 169 14.08 12.43 0.59
C ALA A 169 15.23 11.96 1.52
N ALA A 170 16.46 11.95 1.01
CA ALA A 170 17.63 11.65 1.84
C ALA A 170 17.88 12.73 2.91
N HIS A 171 17.72 14.02 2.56
CA HIS A 171 17.82 15.11 3.55
C HIS A 171 16.73 15.01 4.62
N ASP A 172 15.49 14.77 4.24
CA ASP A 172 14.36 14.61 5.17
C ASP A 172 14.61 13.47 6.18
N ILE A 173 15.23 12.37 5.74
CA ILE A 173 15.66 11.27 6.63
C ILE A 173 16.70 11.75 7.64
N LEU A 174 17.73 12.46 7.17
CA LEU A 174 18.80 12.96 8.04
C LEU A 174 18.28 13.97 9.07
N GLU A 175 17.38 14.86 8.68
CA GLU A 175 16.70 15.81 9.59
C GLU A 175 15.84 15.10 10.62
N GLN A 176 15.03 14.10 10.21
CA GLN A 176 14.20 13.33 11.13
C GLN A 176 15.01 12.57 12.18
N LEU A 177 16.21 12.12 11.82
CA LEU A 177 17.13 11.45 12.71
C LEU A 177 17.99 12.43 13.56
N GLY A 178 17.86 13.75 13.32
CA GLY A 178 18.63 14.77 14.01
C GLY A 178 20.13 14.75 13.67
N ILE A 179 20.50 14.31 12.46
CA ILE A 179 21.88 14.14 12.00
C ILE A 179 22.13 14.80 10.63
N PRO A 180 21.59 16.01 10.32
CA PRO A 180 21.70 16.61 9.01
C PRO A 180 23.15 16.84 8.56
N ASP A 181 24.07 17.13 9.51
CA ASP A 181 25.48 17.43 9.24
C ASP A 181 26.40 16.20 9.30
N LYS A 182 25.86 15.00 9.49
CA LYS A 182 26.67 13.78 9.70
C LYS A 182 26.80 12.89 8.44
N ALA A 183 26.16 13.25 7.33
CA ALA A 183 26.26 12.56 6.05
C ALA A 183 26.34 13.55 4.90
N LEU A 184 26.96 13.13 3.81
CA LEU A 184 26.96 13.86 2.55
C LEU A 184 25.86 13.30 1.66
N VAL A 185 25.02 14.16 1.12
CA VAL A 185 24.04 13.81 0.08
C VAL A 185 24.51 14.40 -1.24
N LEU A 186 24.71 13.55 -2.24
CA LEU A 186 25.34 13.90 -3.50
C LEU A 186 24.48 13.41 -4.67
N ALA A 187 24.38 14.20 -5.73
CA ALA A 187 23.99 13.72 -7.04
C ALA A 187 25.23 13.24 -7.79
N ALA A 188 25.17 12.08 -8.42
CA ALA A 188 26.29 11.49 -9.13
C ALA A 188 25.86 10.85 -10.46
N ARG A 189 26.81 10.76 -11.39
CA ARG A 189 26.66 10.02 -12.66
C ARG A 189 27.92 9.23 -12.92
N ASP A 190 27.78 8.09 -13.58
CA ASP A 190 28.93 7.35 -14.09
C ASP A 190 29.69 8.20 -15.13
N LEU A 191 31.02 8.21 -15.06
CA LEU A 191 31.85 8.92 -16.01
C LEU A 191 31.89 8.18 -17.34
N ALA A 192 31.30 8.74 -18.38
CA ALA A 192 31.31 8.15 -19.70
C ALA A 192 32.76 8.02 -20.24
N GLY A 193 33.14 6.84 -20.68
CA GLY A 193 34.46 6.58 -21.29
C GLY A 193 35.67 6.57 -20.35
N ALA A 194 35.48 6.79 -19.05
CA ALA A 194 36.61 6.83 -18.10
C ALA A 194 37.09 5.43 -17.66
N GLY A 195 36.38 4.37 -18.05
CA GLY A 195 36.59 3.05 -17.49
C GLY A 195 36.10 2.97 -16.03
N GLY A 196 36.07 1.76 -15.50
CA GLY A 196 35.56 1.53 -14.15
C GLY A 196 34.25 0.74 -14.14
N LEU A 197 33.81 0.38 -12.95
CA LEU A 197 32.59 -0.38 -12.74
C LEU A 197 31.40 0.60 -12.65
N PRO A 198 30.41 0.55 -13.58
CA PRO A 198 29.20 1.35 -13.46
C PRO A 198 28.42 0.98 -12.21
N ILE A 199 27.85 1.97 -11.50
CA ILE A 199 27.04 1.69 -10.29
C ILE A 199 25.87 0.75 -10.63
N ALA A 200 25.26 0.88 -11.81
CA ALA A 200 24.18 0.01 -12.25
C ALA A 200 24.55 -1.49 -12.27
N SER A 201 25.83 -1.85 -12.47
CA SER A 201 26.29 -3.24 -12.44
C SER A 201 26.27 -3.85 -11.03
N LEU A 202 26.15 -3.02 -9.98
CA LEU A 202 26.03 -3.47 -8.60
C LEU A 202 24.58 -3.80 -8.21
N VAL A 203 23.59 -3.44 -9.05
CA VAL A 203 22.17 -3.66 -8.73
C VAL A 203 21.87 -5.10 -8.31
N PRO A 204 22.27 -6.15 -9.04
CA PRO A 204 21.98 -7.54 -8.64
C PRO A 204 22.64 -7.97 -7.32
N GLN A 205 23.69 -7.27 -6.89
CA GLN A 205 24.46 -7.61 -5.68
C GLN A 205 23.95 -6.84 -4.45
N CYS A 206 23.47 -5.61 -4.65
CA CYS A 206 23.12 -4.70 -3.56
C CYS A 206 21.63 -4.68 -3.23
N TRP A 207 20.76 -5.01 -4.21
CA TRP A 207 19.31 -5.11 -4.02
C TRP A 207 18.85 -6.57 -4.17
N ASN A 208 18.14 -7.09 -3.18
CA ASN A 208 17.59 -8.44 -3.23
C ASN A 208 16.30 -8.47 -4.08
N LEU A 209 16.46 -8.27 -5.40
CA LEU A 209 15.34 -8.22 -6.34
C LEU A 209 14.62 -9.57 -6.49
N ASP A 210 15.32 -10.69 -6.34
CA ASP A 210 14.72 -12.03 -6.45
C ASP A 210 13.65 -12.27 -5.38
N ALA A 211 13.92 -11.84 -4.14
CA ALA A 211 12.95 -11.97 -3.06
C ALA A 211 11.70 -11.12 -3.31
N VAL A 212 11.85 -9.92 -3.85
CA VAL A 212 10.73 -9.04 -4.20
C VAL A 212 9.95 -9.61 -5.39
N ALA A 213 10.65 -10.11 -6.42
CA ALA A 213 10.04 -10.75 -7.58
C ALA A 213 9.17 -11.95 -7.16
N GLU A 214 9.65 -12.79 -6.24
CA GLU A 214 8.86 -13.92 -5.75
C GLU A 214 7.59 -13.48 -5.00
N GLN A 215 7.65 -12.39 -4.21
CA GLN A 215 6.46 -11.82 -3.58
C GLN A 215 5.43 -11.34 -4.62
N TYR A 216 5.85 -10.71 -5.71
CA TYR A 216 4.95 -10.33 -6.80
C TYR A 216 4.35 -11.54 -7.52
N ARG A 217 5.14 -12.61 -7.76
CA ARG A 217 4.62 -13.87 -8.34
C ARG A 217 3.60 -14.53 -7.42
N LEU A 218 3.87 -14.56 -6.11
CA LEU A 218 2.93 -15.08 -5.10
C LEU A 218 1.62 -14.28 -5.10
N PHE A 219 1.70 -12.95 -5.12
CA PHE A 219 0.53 -12.09 -5.21
C PHE A 219 -0.29 -12.38 -6.46
N THR A 220 0.34 -12.45 -7.63
CA THR A 220 -0.34 -12.75 -8.89
C THR A 220 -1.01 -14.12 -8.83
N ARG A 221 -0.33 -15.18 -8.37
CA ARG A 221 -0.93 -16.51 -8.19
C ARG A 221 -2.13 -16.50 -7.24
N SER A 222 -2.07 -15.72 -6.18
CA SER A 222 -3.15 -15.64 -5.19
C SER A 222 -4.38 -14.92 -5.72
N PHE A 223 -4.21 -13.85 -6.50
CA PHE A 223 -5.30 -12.96 -6.89
C PHE A 223 -5.76 -13.12 -8.35
N ALA A 224 -5.01 -13.81 -9.23
CA ALA A 224 -5.41 -14.00 -10.63
C ALA A 224 -6.79 -14.65 -10.78
N ALA A 225 -7.11 -15.63 -9.93
CA ALA A 225 -8.39 -16.32 -9.95
C ALA A 225 -9.58 -15.43 -9.55
N LEU A 226 -9.35 -14.29 -8.89
CA LEU A 226 -10.41 -13.34 -8.52
C LEU A 226 -10.93 -12.55 -9.73
N ALA A 227 -10.07 -12.24 -10.70
CA ALA A 227 -10.43 -11.39 -11.84
C ALA A 227 -11.62 -11.93 -12.67
N PRO A 228 -11.66 -13.21 -13.08
CA PRO A 228 -12.83 -13.75 -13.78
C PRO A 228 -14.08 -13.79 -12.89
N LEU A 229 -13.95 -14.09 -11.60
CA LEU A 229 -15.10 -14.17 -10.69
C LEU A 229 -15.82 -12.82 -10.55
N VAL A 230 -15.06 -11.74 -10.35
CA VAL A 230 -15.64 -10.38 -10.23
C VAL A 230 -16.06 -9.80 -11.59
N ALA A 231 -15.61 -10.39 -12.71
CA ALA A 231 -16.04 -10.02 -14.04
C ALA A 231 -17.39 -10.68 -14.39
N GLU A 232 -17.61 -11.91 -13.95
CA GLU A 232 -18.84 -12.67 -14.20
C GLU A 232 -20.02 -12.10 -13.39
N ALA A 233 -19.80 -11.80 -12.13
CA ALA A 233 -20.82 -11.16 -11.30
C ALA A 233 -20.21 -10.19 -10.29
N PRO A 234 -20.77 -8.97 -10.17
CA PRO A 234 -20.34 -8.01 -9.17
C PRO A 234 -20.56 -8.57 -7.76
N PRO A 235 -19.55 -8.46 -6.86
CA PRO A 235 -19.69 -8.92 -5.48
C PRO A 235 -20.70 -8.06 -4.69
N ALA A 236 -21.33 -8.64 -3.68
CA ALA A 236 -22.12 -7.88 -2.71
C ALA A 236 -21.23 -6.85 -1.97
N PRO A 237 -21.76 -5.69 -1.56
CA PRO A 237 -20.99 -4.62 -0.94
C PRO A 237 -20.07 -5.06 0.22
N PRO A 238 -20.51 -5.86 1.21
CA PRO A 238 -19.63 -6.35 2.28
C PRO A 238 -18.49 -7.24 1.76
N GLN A 239 -18.78 -8.07 0.75
CA GLN A 239 -17.84 -8.99 0.14
C GLN A 239 -16.79 -8.23 -0.69
N ALA A 240 -17.23 -7.20 -1.47
CA ALA A 240 -16.34 -6.32 -2.22
C ALA A 240 -15.37 -5.58 -1.28
N PHE A 241 -15.87 -5.10 -0.15
CA PHE A 241 -15.06 -4.42 0.86
C PHE A 241 -13.99 -5.35 1.44
N ALA A 242 -14.37 -6.55 1.87
CA ALA A 242 -13.43 -7.53 2.42
C ALA A 242 -12.33 -7.90 1.41
N LEU A 243 -12.71 -8.15 0.15
CA LEU A 243 -11.78 -8.46 -0.93
C LEU A 243 -10.83 -7.31 -1.25
N ARG A 244 -11.33 -6.05 -1.32
CA ARG A 244 -10.49 -4.87 -1.55
C ARG A 244 -9.50 -4.65 -0.40
N VAL A 245 -9.93 -4.77 0.84
CA VAL A 245 -9.06 -4.60 2.02
C VAL A 245 -7.94 -5.63 2.02
N LEU A 246 -8.24 -6.90 1.73
CA LEU A 246 -7.22 -7.95 1.64
C LEU A 246 -6.31 -7.76 0.42
N LEU A 247 -6.85 -7.43 -0.75
CA LEU A 247 -6.07 -7.13 -1.96
C LEU A 247 -4.99 -6.08 -1.65
N LEU A 248 -5.40 -4.94 -1.10
CA LEU A 248 -4.48 -3.86 -0.77
C LEU A 248 -3.58 -4.18 0.42
N HIS A 249 -4.03 -4.99 1.36
CA HIS A 249 -3.17 -5.45 2.45
C HIS A 249 -1.98 -6.28 1.92
N HIS A 250 -2.24 -7.23 1.02
CA HIS A 250 -1.18 -8.03 0.38
C HIS A 250 -0.29 -7.18 -0.53
N TRP A 251 -0.89 -6.35 -1.38
CA TRP A 251 -0.18 -5.45 -2.28
C TRP A 251 0.77 -4.52 -1.54
N ARG A 252 0.26 -3.82 -0.53
CA ARG A 252 1.04 -2.87 0.28
C ARG A 252 2.26 -3.53 0.94
N ARG A 253 2.13 -4.77 1.42
CA ARG A 253 3.25 -5.51 2.05
C ARG A 253 4.41 -5.73 1.09
N ILE A 254 4.15 -5.82 -0.19
CA ILE A 254 5.18 -6.01 -1.22
C ILE A 254 5.79 -4.66 -1.59
N VAL A 255 4.96 -3.72 -2.04
CA VAL A 255 5.47 -2.46 -2.60
C VAL A 255 6.20 -1.56 -1.60
N LEU A 256 5.90 -1.68 -0.30
CA LEU A 256 6.64 -0.96 0.73
C LEU A 256 8.03 -1.56 1.03
N HIS A 257 8.33 -2.75 0.53
CA HIS A 257 9.66 -3.37 0.60
C HIS A 257 10.36 -3.42 -0.77
N ASP A 258 9.66 -3.01 -1.84
CA ASP A 258 10.24 -2.86 -3.17
C ASP A 258 11.12 -1.60 -3.19
N PRO A 259 12.38 -1.69 -3.60
CA PRO A 259 13.27 -0.52 -3.70
C PRO A 259 12.83 0.50 -4.74
N GLN A 260 11.81 0.21 -5.56
CA GLN A 260 11.26 1.12 -6.58
C GLN A 260 12.31 1.54 -7.63
N LEU A 261 13.18 0.61 -8.02
CA LEU A 261 14.19 0.89 -9.05
C LEU A 261 13.53 1.21 -10.40
N PRO A 262 14.13 2.10 -11.20
CA PRO A 262 13.66 2.39 -12.55
C PRO A 262 13.65 1.14 -13.44
N THR A 263 12.69 1.07 -14.35
CA THR A 263 12.52 -0.07 -15.27
C THR A 263 13.81 -0.53 -15.97
N PRO A 264 14.72 0.35 -16.45
CA PRO A 264 15.97 -0.10 -17.08
C PRO A 264 16.95 -0.88 -16.16
N MET A 265 16.74 -0.86 -14.85
CA MET A 265 17.55 -1.56 -13.86
C MET A 265 16.93 -2.86 -13.38
N LEU A 266 15.71 -3.14 -13.79
CA LEU A 266 15.01 -4.37 -13.43
C LEU A 266 15.28 -5.48 -14.46
N PRO A 267 15.22 -6.76 -14.04
CA PRO A 267 15.22 -7.88 -14.97
C PRO A 267 14.14 -7.75 -16.05
N ALA A 268 14.40 -8.24 -17.26
CA ALA A 268 13.45 -8.14 -18.37
C ALA A 268 12.10 -8.83 -18.10
N ASP A 269 12.09 -9.85 -17.24
CA ASP A 269 10.93 -10.62 -16.81
C ASP A 269 10.37 -10.14 -15.46
N TRP A 270 10.61 -8.87 -15.09
CA TRP A 270 10.19 -8.33 -13.80
C TRP A 270 8.67 -8.45 -13.59
N PRO A 271 8.22 -9.17 -12.54
CA PRO A 271 6.81 -9.45 -12.35
C PRO A 271 6.01 -8.30 -11.71
N GLY A 272 6.68 -7.22 -11.26
CA GLY A 272 6.03 -6.11 -10.57
C GLY A 272 5.04 -5.34 -11.45
N GLY A 273 5.33 -5.16 -12.75
CA GLY A 273 4.43 -4.51 -13.70
C GLY A 273 3.09 -5.24 -13.85
N PRO A 274 3.10 -6.52 -14.29
CA PRO A 274 1.88 -7.33 -14.38
C PRO A 274 1.12 -7.47 -13.06
N ALA A 275 1.82 -7.60 -11.93
CA ALA A 275 1.18 -7.66 -10.62
C ALA A 275 0.46 -6.36 -10.28
N ARG A 276 1.06 -5.20 -10.61
CA ARG A 276 0.45 -3.87 -10.43
C ARG A 276 -0.80 -3.69 -11.28
N GLU A 277 -0.75 -4.11 -12.55
CA GLU A 277 -1.89 -4.05 -13.45
C GLU A 277 -3.05 -4.89 -12.92
N LEU A 278 -2.79 -6.12 -12.48
CA LEU A 278 -3.80 -6.98 -11.85
C LEU A 278 -4.39 -6.33 -10.59
N CYS A 279 -3.54 -5.78 -9.72
CA CYS A 279 -4.00 -5.09 -8.51
C CYS A 279 -4.91 -3.91 -8.84
N GLY A 280 -4.51 -3.04 -9.77
CA GLY A 280 -5.30 -1.88 -10.20
C GLY A 280 -6.64 -2.26 -10.84
N GLN A 281 -6.66 -3.29 -11.70
CA GLN A 281 -7.89 -3.80 -12.31
C GLN A 281 -8.86 -4.32 -11.25
N LEU A 282 -8.38 -5.14 -10.31
CA LEU A 282 -9.20 -5.67 -9.22
C LEU A 282 -9.67 -4.57 -8.28
N TYR A 283 -8.79 -3.62 -7.94
CA TYR A 283 -9.11 -2.48 -7.09
C TYR A 283 -10.31 -1.71 -7.61
N TRP A 284 -10.29 -1.31 -8.88
CA TRP A 284 -11.38 -0.53 -9.48
C TRP A 284 -12.66 -1.32 -9.70
N ARG A 285 -12.56 -2.63 -9.94
CA ARG A 285 -13.75 -3.49 -10.04
C ARG A 285 -14.47 -3.67 -8.70
N LEU A 286 -13.73 -3.65 -7.60
CA LEU A 286 -14.27 -3.78 -6.25
C LEU A 286 -14.69 -2.44 -5.65
N PHE A 287 -14.23 -1.32 -6.22
CA PHE A 287 -14.26 -0.01 -5.59
C PHE A 287 -15.66 0.45 -5.21
N ASP A 288 -16.58 0.57 -6.17
CA ASP A 288 -17.90 1.17 -5.93
C ASP A 288 -18.74 0.41 -4.89
N ALA A 289 -18.78 -0.92 -5.03
CA ALA A 289 -19.48 -1.76 -4.05
C ALA A 289 -18.82 -1.71 -2.67
N SER A 290 -17.50 -1.61 -2.64
CA SER A 290 -16.73 -1.45 -1.38
C SER A 290 -17.02 -0.11 -0.72
N GLU A 291 -17.04 1.00 -1.47
CA GLU A 291 -17.40 2.33 -0.95
C GLU A 291 -18.84 2.35 -0.44
N GLN A 292 -19.79 1.74 -1.16
CA GLN A 292 -21.17 1.62 -0.70
C GLN A 292 -21.26 0.94 0.67
N HIS A 293 -20.48 -0.10 0.92
CA HIS A 293 -20.44 -0.74 2.23
C HIS A 293 -19.80 0.14 3.29
N LEU A 294 -18.70 0.79 2.96
CA LEU A 294 -17.99 1.69 3.85
C LEU A 294 -18.89 2.86 4.30
N ASP A 295 -19.56 3.51 3.35
CA ASP A 295 -20.52 4.60 3.62
C ASP A 295 -21.67 4.12 4.51
N ALA A 296 -22.20 2.93 4.24
CA ALA A 296 -23.28 2.35 5.02
C ALA A 296 -22.89 2.02 6.46
N VAL A 297 -21.62 1.73 6.73
CA VAL A 297 -21.12 1.39 8.08
C VAL A 297 -20.49 2.60 8.75
N ALA A 298 -19.43 3.16 8.17
CA ALA A 298 -18.63 4.22 8.79
C ALA A 298 -19.29 5.63 8.69
N GLY A 299 -20.19 5.84 7.73
CA GLY A 299 -20.96 7.08 7.58
C GLY A 299 -22.10 7.23 8.59
N ARG A 300 -22.48 6.14 9.30
CA ARG A 300 -23.55 6.18 10.29
C ARG A 300 -23.16 7.06 11.48
N GLU A 301 -23.96 8.10 11.75
CA GLU A 301 -23.78 8.96 12.94
C GLU A 301 -22.33 9.46 13.16
N ASN A 302 -21.54 9.58 12.09
CA ASN A 302 -20.15 10.04 12.14
C ASN A 302 -19.99 11.38 11.41
N ASN A 303 -20.13 12.48 12.12
CA ASN A 303 -19.96 13.83 11.58
C ASN A 303 -18.52 14.18 11.16
N ARG A 304 -17.56 13.31 11.42
CA ARG A 304 -16.17 13.40 10.99
C ARG A 304 -15.88 12.53 9.75
N TYR A 305 -16.89 11.82 9.24
CA TYR A 305 -16.80 11.07 7.98
C TYR A 305 -17.14 12.03 6.83
N HIS A 306 -16.18 12.25 5.96
CA HIS A 306 -16.28 13.22 4.87
C HIS A 306 -16.62 12.51 3.55
N PRO A 307 -17.12 13.23 2.53
CA PRO A 307 -17.19 12.73 1.17
C PRO A 307 -15.81 12.25 0.69
N LEU A 308 -15.82 11.28 -0.21
CA LEU A 308 -14.59 10.72 -0.79
C LEU A 308 -13.70 11.81 -1.40
N ASP A 309 -12.42 11.78 -1.06
CA ASP A 309 -11.41 12.67 -1.64
C ASP A 309 -11.28 12.42 -3.16
N VAL A 310 -11.26 13.50 -3.93
CA VAL A 310 -11.16 13.48 -5.40
C VAL A 310 -9.85 12.85 -5.89
N ASP A 311 -8.77 12.93 -5.12
CA ASP A 311 -7.47 12.38 -5.48
C ASP A 311 -7.47 10.85 -5.59
N VAL A 312 -8.46 10.18 -5.01
CA VAL A 312 -8.62 8.73 -5.14
C VAL A 312 -8.78 8.31 -6.60
N CYS A 313 -9.39 9.15 -7.45
CA CYS A 313 -9.60 8.84 -8.87
C CYS A 313 -8.30 8.62 -9.65
N HIS A 314 -7.15 9.09 -9.15
CA HIS A 314 -5.83 8.94 -9.79
C HIS A 314 -5.08 7.66 -9.40
N ARG A 315 -5.57 6.91 -8.41
CA ARG A 315 -4.94 5.67 -7.95
C ARG A 315 -4.77 4.67 -9.09
N PHE A 316 -3.62 3.99 -9.14
CA PHE A 316 -3.25 3.01 -10.18
C PHE A 316 -3.33 3.54 -11.62
N GLY A 317 -3.08 4.84 -11.82
CA GLY A 317 -3.13 5.48 -13.14
C GLY A 317 -4.54 5.91 -13.58
N GLY A 318 -5.49 5.87 -12.66
CA GLY A 318 -6.86 6.33 -12.88
C GLY A 318 -7.86 5.20 -13.10
N ARG A 319 -9.13 5.57 -12.97
CA ARG A 319 -10.24 4.63 -13.16
C ARG A 319 -10.31 4.21 -14.63
N PRO A 320 -10.34 2.89 -14.94
CA PRO A 320 -10.52 2.43 -16.31
C PRO A 320 -11.84 2.99 -16.89
N GLN A 321 -11.75 3.67 -18.03
CA GLN A 321 -12.97 4.06 -18.73
C GLN A 321 -13.68 2.79 -19.22
N PRO A 322 -15.01 2.69 -19.11
CA PRO A 322 -15.74 1.59 -19.71
C PRO A 322 -15.41 1.57 -21.21
N ALA A 323 -14.98 0.41 -21.71
CA ALA A 323 -14.71 0.24 -23.12
C ALA A 323 -15.94 0.73 -23.92
N ASN A 324 -15.73 1.74 -24.75
CA ASN A 324 -16.80 2.31 -25.58
C ASN A 324 -17.25 1.23 -26.58
N THR A 325 -18.31 0.50 -26.25
CA THR A 325 -18.88 -0.58 -27.07
C THR A 325 -19.65 -0.01 -28.31
N ALA A 326 -19.44 1.27 -28.61
CA ALA A 326 -20.07 1.97 -29.73
C ALA A 326 -19.09 2.18 -30.89
N ALA A 327 -18.67 1.11 -31.56
CA ALA A 327 -18.15 1.18 -32.95
C ALA A 327 -18.15 -0.20 -33.61
N ARG A 328 -19.32 -0.79 -33.81
CA ARG A 328 -19.58 -1.77 -34.88
C ARG A 328 -21.02 -1.61 -35.30
N HIS A 329 -21.24 -0.69 -36.23
CA HIS A 329 -22.33 -0.74 -37.19
C HIS A 329 -21.77 -0.40 -38.55
#